data_3028b59a70b239db96aefd05fc530115
#
_entry.id   3028b59a70b239db96aefd05fc530115
#
_cell.length_a   1.000
_cell.length_b   1.000
_cell.length_c   1.000
_cell.angle_alpha   90.00
_cell.angle_beta   90.00
_cell.angle_gamma   90.00
#
_symmetry.space_group_name_H-M   'P 1'
#
loop_
_entity.id
_entity.type
_entity.pdbx_description
1 polymer ?
#
loop_
_entity_poly.entity_id
_entity_poly.type
_entity_poly.pdbx_seq_one_letter_code
_entity_poly.pdbx_strand_id
1 'polypeptide(L)'
;MIKIRFGYVSHAISLWGASPAHTLTFTRYKQLTAAERKEKLLEVTKQNLQHTLRMLYYNLAHEIELYRFSSSIVPLATHPEVRWDFTTPFLKEWQEIGDLVKRNHLRVSFHPNQFTLFTSPKKTITENAVIDMTYHYQMFEAMGIVNQALINIHIGGAYGDKAAAVSRFYENLTTLPPHIKKVMTLENDDKTYTAEETLTVCMKEGIPLVFDYHHHMANLSEVPLEVLLPQIFETWSTVEAVPKVHISSPKNEKEFRSHADFVDPEFIMPFVNLLRELNRDIDFMIEAKAKDQAALKLVEDLSKLRGFKRISGASLEIK
;
A
#
# COMPACT_ATOMS: atom_id res chain seq x y z
N MET A 1 -21.05 -12.01 -11.93
CA MET A 1 -20.34 -10.83 -12.44
C MET A 1 -19.57 -10.23 -11.29
N ILE A 2 -18.31 -9.90 -11.51
CA ILE A 2 -17.44 -9.30 -10.48
C ILE A 2 -17.01 -7.90 -10.91
N LYS A 3 -16.95 -6.97 -9.96
CA LYS A 3 -16.41 -5.62 -10.16
C LYS A 3 -14.94 -5.61 -9.79
N ILE A 4 -14.09 -5.06 -10.67
CA ILE A 4 -12.69 -4.76 -10.40
C ILE A 4 -12.53 -3.25 -10.41
N ARG A 5 -12.01 -2.66 -9.31
CA ARG A 5 -11.56 -1.27 -9.25
C ARG A 5 -10.05 -1.22 -9.37
N PHE A 6 -9.55 -0.25 -10.09
CA PHE A 6 -8.12 -0.05 -10.32
C PHE A 6 -7.65 1.22 -9.63
N GLY A 7 -6.49 1.12 -8.99
CA GLY A 7 -5.82 2.25 -8.37
C GLY A 7 -4.32 2.20 -8.58
N TYR A 8 -3.62 3.21 -8.11
CA TYR A 8 -2.17 3.34 -8.26
C TYR A 8 -1.53 3.90 -7.00
N VAL A 9 -0.21 4.00 -7.01
CA VAL A 9 0.58 4.28 -5.82
C VAL A 9 1.31 5.62 -5.88
N SER A 10 1.32 6.34 -4.77
CA SER A 10 2.14 7.51 -4.44
C SER A 10 1.80 8.78 -5.22
N HIS A 11 2.08 8.88 -6.53
CA HIS A 11 1.80 10.07 -7.32
C HIS A 11 1.38 9.73 -8.75
N ALA A 12 0.58 10.59 -9.37
CA ALA A 12 0.24 10.51 -10.78
C ALA A 12 1.34 11.15 -11.62
N ILE A 13 1.91 10.37 -12.55
CA ILE A 13 2.92 10.87 -13.47
C ILE A 13 2.32 11.90 -14.44
N SER A 14 1.03 11.77 -14.74
CA SER A 14 0.28 12.71 -15.58
C SER A 14 0.14 14.11 -14.96
N LEU A 15 0.38 14.27 -13.66
CA LEU A 15 0.35 15.56 -12.98
C LEU A 15 1.76 16.15 -12.83
N TRP A 16 2.09 17.08 -13.70
CA TRP A 16 3.37 17.77 -13.64
C TRP A 16 3.59 18.49 -12.31
N GLY A 17 4.79 18.32 -11.73
CA GLY A 17 5.22 19.03 -10.52
C GLY A 17 4.35 18.79 -9.28
N ALA A 18 3.68 17.64 -9.18
CA ALA A 18 2.73 17.35 -8.09
C ALA A 18 3.12 16.13 -7.24
N SER A 19 4.41 15.81 -7.11
CA SER A 19 4.85 14.73 -6.23
C SER A 19 4.55 15.06 -4.76
N PRO A 20 3.83 14.20 -4.01
CA PRO A 20 3.58 14.39 -2.58
C PRO A 20 4.72 13.82 -1.71
N ALA A 21 5.92 13.70 -2.26
CA ALA A 21 7.07 13.05 -1.65
C ALA A 21 8.34 13.91 -1.69
N HIS A 22 8.19 15.24 -1.60
CA HIS A 22 9.34 16.11 -1.42
C HIS A 22 10.00 15.83 -0.08
N THR A 23 11.33 15.81 -0.03
CA THR A 23 12.08 15.40 1.14
C THR A 23 12.98 16.52 1.67
N LEU A 24 13.30 16.45 2.96
CA LEU A 24 14.39 17.15 3.61
C LEU A 24 15.35 16.09 4.17
N THR A 25 16.55 15.98 3.61
CA THR A 25 17.52 15.02 4.12
C THR A 25 18.03 15.44 5.49
N PHE A 26 18.35 14.48 6.37
CA PHE A 26 18.86 14.79 7.70
C PHE A 26 20.21 15.55 7.64
N THR A 27 21.06 15.26 6.66
CA THR A 27 22.30 16.01 6.42
C THR A 27 22.01 17.49 6.15
N ARG A 28 21.04 17.81 5.30
CA ARG A 28 20.64 19.21 5.04
C ARG A 28 20.03 19.85 6.27
N TYR A 29 19.15 19.12 6.97
CA TYR A 29 18.52 19.58 8.22
C TYR A 29 19.57 20.01 9.26
N LYS A 30 20.65 19.25 9.47
CA LYS A 30 21.72 19.59 10.44
C LYS A 30 22.46 20.87 10.09
N GLN A 31 22.54 21.24 8.81
CA GLN A 31 23.21 22.47 8.36
C GLN A 31 22.42 23.74 8.60
N LEU A 32 21.11 23.62 8.91
CA LEU A 32 20.21 24.74 9.11
C LEU A 32 20.23 25.20 10.57
N THR A 33 19.95 26.49 10.82
CA THR A 33 19.66 27.03 12.15
C THR A 33 18.35 26.44 12.71
N ALA A 34 18.11 26.55 14.01
CA ALA A 34 16.88 26.03 14.63
C ALA A 34 15.59 26.63 14.00
N ALA A 35 15.60 27.91 13.66
CA ALA A 35 14.48 28.58 13.01
C ALA A 35 14.24 28.04 11.59
N GLU A 36 15.29 27.97 10.77
CA GLU A 36 15.24 27.43 9.41
C GLU A 36 14.81 25.96 9.36
N ARG A 37 15.25 25.13 10.35
CA ARG A 37 14.82 23.72 10.47
C ARG A 37 13.31 23.62 10.58
N LYS A 38 12.71 24.38 11.48
CA LYS A 38 11.25 24.39 11.68
C LYS A 38 10.53 24.88 10.43
N GLU A 39 10.98 26.00 9.86
CA GLU A 39 10.40 26.57 8.64
C GLU A 39 10.44 25.56 7.48
N LYS A 40 11.58 24.89 7.27
CA LYS A 40 11.74 23.94 6.17
C LYS A 40 10.90 22.69 6.35
N LEU A 41 10.75 22.15 7.56
CA LEU A 41 9.84 21.04 7.85
C LEU A 41 8.39 21.43 7.52
N LEU A 42 7.96 22.62 7.94
CA LEU A 42 6.62 23.12 7.67
C LEU A 42 6.39 23.34 6.16
N GLU A 43 7.33 23.99 5.46
CA GLU A 43 7.26 24.26 4.03
C GLU A 43 7.10 22.97 3.21
N VAL A 44 7.99 21.99 3.43
CA VAL A 44 7.97 20.73 2.68
C VAL A 44 6.71 19.93 2.97
N THR A 45 6.28 19.86 4.22
CA THR A 45 5.04 19.15 4.58
C THR A 45 3.81 19.83 3.95
N LYS A 46 3.71 21.15 4.01
CA LYS A 46 2.61 21.89 3.38
C LYS A 46 2.53 21.62 1.88
N GLN A 47 3.67 21.63 1.18
CA GLN A 47 3.75 21.32 -0.24
C GLN A 47 3.27 19.88 -0.53
N ASN A 48 3.72 18.90 0.26
CA ASN A 48 3.31 17.50 0.08
C ASN A 48 1.81 17.30 0.33
N LEU A 49 1.22 17.98 1.32
CA LEU A 49 -0.22 17.95 1.58
C LEU A 49 -1.02 18.56 0.43
N GLN A 50 -0.58 19.70 -0.10
CA GLN A 50 -1.20 20.33 -1.28
C GLN A 50 -1.12 19.40 -2.51
N HIS A 51 0.01 18.73 -2.71
CA HIS A 51 0.16 17.76 -3.79
C HIS A 51 -0.71 16.52 -3.57
N THR A 52 -0.85 16.07 -2.33
CA THR A 52 -1.79 14.98 -1.99
C THR A 52 -3.23 15.34 -2.36
N LEU A 53 -3.68 16.55 -2.04
CA LEU A 53 -5.00 17.05 -2.47
C LEU A 53 -5.14 17.08 -3.99
N ARG A 54 -4.10 17.54 -4.71
CA ARG A 54 -4.10 17.52 -6.19
C ARG A 54 -4.23 16.09 -6.75
N MET A 55 -3.59 15.07 -6.11
CA MET A 55 -3.77 13.67 -6.47
C MET A 55 -5.23 13.23 -6.29
N LEU A 56 -5.86 13.58 -5.18
CA LEU A 56 -7.25 13.20 -4.93
C LEU A 56 -8.20 13.84 -5.94
N TYR A 57 -8.04 15.11 -6.28
CA TYR A 57 -8.83 15.75 -7.35
C TYR A 57 -8.60 15.11 -8.72
N TYR A 58 -7.36 14.76 -9.03
CA TYR A 58 -7.03 14.00 -10.24
C TYR A 58 -7.76 12.65 -10.26
N ASN A 59 -7.73 11.94 -9.14
CA ASN A 59 -8.40 10.66 -9.00
C ASN A 59 -9.91 10.78 -9.23
N LEU A 60 -10.54 11.79 -8.65
CA LEU A 60 -11.96 12.05 -8.85
C LEU A 60 -12.29 12.36 -10.32
N ALA A 61 -11.48 13.18 -10.99
CA ALA A 61 -11.65 13.53 -12.40
C ALA A 61 -11.52 12.32 -13.34
N HIS A 62 -10.76 11.29 -12.94
CA HIS A 62 -10.56 10.05 -13.70
C HIS A 62 -11.36 8.86 -13.14
N GLU A 63 -12.24 9.09 -12.18
CA GLU A 63 -13.06 8.07 -11.50
C GLU A 63 -12.23 6.93 -10.89
N ILE A 64 -11.04 7.28 -10.33
CA ILE A 64 -10.15 6.37 -9.62
C ILE A 64 -10.54 6.38 -8.14
N GLU A 65 -11.23 5.32 -7.69
CA GLU A 65 -11.73 5.19 -6.31
C GLU A 65 -10.70 4.57 -5.35
N LEU A 66 -9.60 4.00 -5.86
CA LEU A 66 -8.57 3.29 -5.10
C LEU A 66 -7.23 4.02 -5.19
N TYR A 67 -6.63 4.36 -4.05
CA TYR A 67 -5.35 5.08 -4.04
C TYR A 67 -4.49 4.74 -2.84
N ARG A 68 -3.17 4.60 -3.06
CA ARG A 68 -2.18 4.45 -1.99
C ARG A 68 -1.39 5.74 -1.81
N PHE A 69 -1.55 6.38 -0.65
CA PHE A 69 -0.81 7.57 -0.29
C PHE A 69 0.70 7.33 -0.26
N SER A 70 1.47 8.40 -0.47
CA SER A 70 2.91 8.38 -0.23
C SER A 70 3.22 8.27 1.27
N SER A 71 4.08 7.35 1.66
CA SER A 71 4.61 7.30 3.03
C SER A 71 5.58 8.45 3.36
N SER A 72 5.96 9.25 2.37
CA SER A 72 6.93 10.34 2.50
C SER A 72 6.27 11.74 2.56
N ILE A 73 4.99 11.82 2.96
CA ILE A 73 4.29 13.12 3.06
C ILE A 73 5.00 14.04 4.06
N VAL A 74 5.46 13.50 5.19
CA VAL A 74 6.09 14.29 6.25
C VAL A 74 7.58 13.97 6.33
N PRO A 75 8.47 14.95 6.03
CA PRO A 75 9.91 14.73 6.10
C PRO A 75 10.37 14.54 7.54
N LEU A 76 11.28 13.59 7.76
CA LEU A 76 11.95 13.30 9.03
C LEU A 76 11.02 13.02 10.23
N ALA A 77 9.75 12.71 10.01
CA ALA A 77 8.77 12.49 11.08
C ALA A 77 9.17 11.36 12.05
N THR A 78 9.78 10.29 11.52
CA THR A 78 10.22 9.13 12.31
C THR A 78 11.71 9.19 12.71
N HIS A 79 12.45 10.21 12.26
CA HIS A 79 13.88 10.32 12.57
C HIS A 79 14.11 10.60 14.07
N PRO A 80 14.91 9.79 14.78
CA PRO A 80 15.02 9.84 16.25
C PRO A 80 15.47 11.20 16.80
N GLU A 81 16.30 11.94 16.06
CA GLU A 81 16.80 13.25 16.47
C GLU A 81 15.88 14.43 16.05
N VAL A 82 14.78 14.16 15.34
CA VAL A 82 13.89 15.23 14.84
C VAL A 82 12.52 15.14 15.48
N ARG A 83 11.80 14.02 15.29
CA ARG A 83 10.46 13.72 15.85
C ARG A 83 9.68 14.97 16.24
N TRP A 84 8.90 15.50 15.33
CA TRP A 84 8.20 16.76 15.49
C TRP A 84 6.68 16.60 15.33
N ASP A 85 5.92 17.51 15.90
CA ASP A 85 4.47 17.54 15.71
C ASP A 85 4.14 18.03 14.30
N PHE A 86 3.73 17.08 13.44
CA PHE A 86 3.32 17.34 12.06
C PHE A 86 1.80 17.38 11.88
N THR A 87 1.04 17.11 12.91
CA THR A 87 -0.43 17.07 12.83
C THR A 87 -1.05 18.41 13.16
N THR A 88 -0.72 18.98 14.32
CA THR A 88 -1.30 20.25 14.80
C THR A 88 -1.12 21.44 13.83
N PRO A 89 0.07 21.68 13.24
CA PRO A 89 0.26 22.79 12.31
C PRO A 89 -0.55 22.69 11.02
N PHE A 90 -1.01 21.50 10.66
CA PHE A 90 -1.69 21.20 9.39
C PHE A 90 -3.05 20.53 9.58
N LEU A 91 -3.66 20.70 10.76
CA LEU A 91 -4.92 20.02 11.07
C LEU A 91 -6.01 20.30 10.01
N LYS A 92 -6.07 21.52 9.48
CA LYS A 92 -7.03 21.90 8.45
C LYS A 92 -6.78 21.13 7.14
N GLU A 93 -5.54 21.07 6.69
CA GLU A 93 -5.14 20.35 5.46
C GLU A 93 -5.38 18.85 5.60
N TRP A 94 -5.05 18.25 6.75
CA TRP A 94 -5.34 16.84 7.02
C TRP A 94 -6.85 16.56 6.97
N GLN A 95 -7.65 17.38 7.62
CA GLN A 95 -9.11 17.25 7.61
C GLN A 95 -9.70 17.43 6.21
N GLU A 96 -9.19 18.36 5.42
CA GLU A 96 -9.62 18.57 4.03
C GLU A 96 -9.38 17.31 3.17
N ILE A 97 -8.20 16.68 3.30
CA ILE A 97 -7.89 15.39 2.66
C ILE A 97 -8.87 14.31 3.12
N GLY A 98 -9.07 14.16 4.42
CA GLY A 98 -9.96 13.16 4.99
C GLY A 98 -11.41 13.35 4.60
N ASP A 99 -11.89 14.60 4.54
CA ASP A 99 -13.25 14.90 4.10
C ASP A 99 -13.47 14.62 2.62
N LEU A 100 -12.45 14.85 1.79
CA LEU A 100 -12.50 14.49 0.38
C LEU A 100 -12.58 12.99 0.19
N VAL A 101 -11.79 12.22 0.95
CA VAL A 101 -11.82 10.76 0.98
C VAL A 101 -13.19 10.24 1.40
N LYS A 102 -13.75 10.73 2.51
CA LYS A 102 -15.05 10.29 3.04
C LYS A 102 -16.21 10.60 2.10
N ARG A 103 -16.30 11.84 1.63
CA ARG A 103 -17.41 12.32 0.78
C ARG A 103 -17.49 11.61 -0.57
N ASN A 104 -16.34 11.16 -1.09
CA ASN A 104 -16.27 10.49 -2.38
C ASN A 104 -16.02 8.99 -2.28
N HIS A 105 -16.12 8.42 -1.07
CA HIS A 105 -15.95 6.98 -0.82
C HIS A 105 -14.64 6.42 -1.39
N LEU A 106 -13.56 7.23 -1.37
CA LEU A 106 -12.27 6.78 -1.84
C LEU A 106 -11.69 5.75 -0.88
N ARG A 107 -11.21 4.64 -1.41
CA ARG A 107 -10.49 3.63 -0.65
C ARG A 107 -9.01 3.95 -0.65
N VAL A 108 -8.46 4.29 0.50
CA VAL A 108 -7.07 4.70 0.64
C VAL A 108 -6.27 3.77 1.55
N SER A 109 -4.95 3.77 1.38
CA SER A 109 -4.04 3.00 2.22
C SER A 109 -2.66 3.66 2.27
N PHE A 110 -1.83 3.22 3.22
CA PHE A 110 -0.39 3.41 3.20
C PHE A 110 0.34 2.08 3.00
N HIS A 111 1.58 2.18 2.56
CA HIS A 111 2.53 1.08 2.57
C HIS A 111 3.88 1.63 3.03
N PRO A 112 4.22 1.46 4.32
CA PRO A 112 5.53 1.76 4.87
C PRO A 112 6.67 1.15 4.05
N ASN A 113 7.86 1.71 4.19
CA ASN A 113 9.02 1.18 3.49
C ASN A 113 9.43 -0.20 4.03
N GLN A 114 10.31 -0.87 3.28
CA GLN A 114 10.81 -2.21 3.59
C GLN A 114 11.60 -2.35 4.92
N PHE A 115 11.80 -1.27 5.66
CA PHE A 115 12.50 -1.28 6.95
C PHE A 115 11.55 -1.36 8.15
N THR A 116 10.24 -1.37 7.93
CA THR A 116 9.20 -1.60 8.94
C THR A 116 9.09 -3.11 9.21
N LEU A 117 9.97 -3.62 10.08
CA LEU A 117 10.23 -5.05 10.24
C LEU A 117 9.94 -5.51 11.67
N PHE A 118 9.08 -6.52 11.80
CA PHE A 118 8.79 -7.21 13.07
C PHE A 118 9.52 -8.55 13.24
N THR A 119 10.24 -9.03 12.21
CA THR A 119 11.03 -10.28 12.26
C THR A 119 12.45 -10.10 12.82
N SER A 120 12.89 -8.86 13.04
CA SER A 120 14.27 -8.57 13.42
C SER A 120 14.63 -9.11 14.82
N PRO A 121 15.82 -9.71 15.00
CA PRO A 121 16.34 -10.05 16.33
C PRO A 121 16.82 -8.81 17.11
N LYS A 122 16.91 -7.64 16.47
CA LYS A 122 17.35 -6.40 17.11
C LYS A 122 16.14 -5.58 17.58
N LYS A 123 16.01 -5.40 18.89
CA LYS A 123 14.92 -4.65 19.52
C LYS A 123 14.74 -3.24 18.94
N THR A 124 15.83 -2.53 18.66
CA THR A 124 15.81 -1.19 18.10
C THR A 124 15.12 -1.13 16.71
N ILE A 125 15.20 -2.19 15.90
CA ILE A 125 14.52 -2.28 14.62
C ILE A 125 13.01 -2.43 14.82
N THR A 126 12.58 -3.26 15.77
CA THR A 126 11.18 -3.40 16.16
C THR A 126 10.61 -2.08 16.71
N GLU A 127 11.37 -1.40 17.57
CA GLU A 127 10.98 -0.08 18.09
C GLU A 127 10.78 0.94 16.96
N ASN A 128 11.68 0.95 15.98
CA ASN A 128 11.54 1.82 14.79
C ASN A 128 10.32 1.41 13.93
N ALA A 129 10.03 0.12 13.80
CA ALA A 129 8.85 -0.35 13.09
C ALA A 129 7.54 0.12 13.78
N VAL A 130 7.48 0.06 15.11
CA VAL A 130 6.34 0.58 15.90
C VAL A 130 6.19 2.10 15.68
N ILE A 131 7.30 2.85 15.70
CA ILE A 131 7.31 4.31 15.43
C ILE A 131 6.76 4.60 14.03
N ASP A 132 7.22 3.83 13.02
CA ASP A 132 6.80 4.03 11.63
C ASP A 132 5.31 3.68 11.43
N MET A 133 4.83 2.59 12.01
CA MET A 133 3.41 2.25 12.00
C MET A 133 2.56 3.32 12.72
N THR A 134 3.06 3.84 13.86
CA THR A 134 2.40 4.93 14.60
C THR A 134 2.32 6.21 13.76
N TYR A 135 3.39 6.56 13.06
CA TYR A 135 3.41 7.70 12.14
C TYR A 135 2.33 7.61 11.07
N HIS A 136 2.19 6.45 10.41
CA HIS A 136 1.15 6.26 9.40
C HIS A 136 -0.26 6.30 10.00
N TYR A 137 -0.44 5.73 11.19
CA TYR A 137 -1.71 5.80 11.90
C TYR A 137 -2.08 7.23 12.28
N GLN A 138 -1.14 8.04 12.78
CA GLN A 138 -1.35 9.44 13.12
C GLN A 138 -1.80 10.28 11.92
N MET A 139 -1.30 10.01 10.72
CA MET A 139 -1.79 10.66 9.50
C MET A 139 -3.27 10.31 9.24
N PHE A 140 -3.67 9.04 9.38
CA PHE A 140 -5.08 8.65 9.27
C PHE A 140 -5.95 9.27 10.35
N GLU A 141 -5.44 9.36 11.57
CA GLU A 141 -6.14 9.99 12.69
C GLU A 141 -6.36 11.48 12.43
N ALA A 142 -5.33 12.20 11.97
CA ALA A 142 -5.44 13.62 11.60
C ALA A 142 -6.42 13.86 10.44
N MET A 143 -6.52 12.92 9.49
CA MET A 143 -7.51 12.91 8.40
C MET A 143 -8.92 12.50 8.88
N GLY A 144 -9.05 11.86 10.05
CA GLY A 144 -10.31 11.30 10.55
C GLY A 144 -10.85 10.12 9.75
N ILE A 145 -9.96 9.25 9.24
CA ILE A 145 -10.28 8.09 8.37
C ILE A 145 -9.75 6.75 8.87
N VAL A 146 -9.38 6.63 10.13
CA VAL A 146 -8.80 5.39 10.72
C VAL A 146 -9.67 4.14 10.53
N ASN A 147 -10.99 4.29 10.46
CA ASN A 147 -11.92 3.17 10.35
C ASN A 147 -12.11 2.65 8.91
N GLN A 148 -11.52 3.29 7.92
CA GLN A 148 -11.71 2.95 6.50
C GLN A 148 -10.40 2.89 5.70
N ALA A 149 -9.27 2.99 6.38
CA ALA A 149 -7.94 3.01 5.77
C ALA A 149 -7.04 1.93 6.38
N LEU A 150 -6.12 1.38 5.60
CA LEU A 150 -5.28 0.27 6.00
C LEU A 150 -3.80 0.58 5.75
N ILE A 151 -2.93 0.02 6.60
CA ILE A 151 -1.47 0.09 6.49
C ILE A 151 -0.95 -1.30 6.12
N ASN A 152 -0.38 -1.42 4.92
CA ASN A 152 0.15 -2.67 4.41
C ASN A 152 1.64 -2.78 4.69
N ILE A 153 2.12 -3.93 5.19
CA ILE A 153 3.54 -4.23 5.34
C ILE A 153 3.85 -5.68 4.94
N HIS A 154 5.13 -5.97 4.69
CA HIS A 154 5.60 -7.34 4.57
C HIS A 154 5.92 -7.95 5.94
N ILE A 155 5.97 -9.29 6.01
CA ILE A 155 6.40 -9.99 7.23
C ILE A 155 7.83 -9.57 7.60
N GLY A 156 8.74 -9.54 6.60
CA GLY A 156 10.13 -9.09 6.75
C GLY A 156 11.18 -10.13 6.37
N GLY A 157 12.39 -10.02 6.91
CA GLY A 157 13.50 -10.90 6.58
C GLY A 157 13.55 -12.19 7.40
N ALA A 158 14.17 -13.25 6.85
CA ALA A 158 14.34 -14.53 7.53
C ALA A 158 15.52 -14.57 8.53
N TYR A 159 16.52 -13.71 8.39
CA TYR A 159 17.70 -13.66 9.26
C TYR A 159 18.41 -15.00 9.45
N GLY A 160 18.47 -15.83 8.41
CA GLY A 160 19.12 -17.13 8.43
C GLY A 160 18.24 -18.28 8.95
N ASP A 161 17.16 -18.00 9.65
CA ASP A 161 16.19 -18.97 10.17
C ASP A 161 14.79 -18.39 10.06
N LYS A 162 14.04 -18.88 9.06
CA LYS A 162 12.68 -18.40 8.73
C LYS A 162 11.68 -18.70 9.86
N ALA A 163 11.76 -19.90 10.47
CA ALA A 163 10.85 -20.29 11.55
C ALA A 163 11.05 -19.42 12.80
N ALA A 164 12.31 -19.20 13.19
CA ALA A 164 12.65 -18.29 14.30
C ALA A 164 12.27 -16.83 13.97
N ALA A 165 12.36 -16.40 12.70
CA ALA A 165 11.95 -15.06 12.28
C ALA A 165 10.43 -14.87 12.39
N VAL A 166 9.64 -15.86 12.01
CA VAL A 166 8.17 -15.86 12.18
C VAL A 166 7.79 -15.86 13.67
N SER A 167 8.48 -16.63 14.50
CA SER A 167 8.25 -16.60 15.96
C SER A 167 8.50 -15.22 16.53
N ARG A 168 9.60 -14.56 16.13
CA ARG A 168 9.89 -13.17 16.51
C ARG A 168 8.84 -12.20 15.98
N PHE A 169 8.31 -12.41 14.77
CA PHE A 169 7.23 -11.59 14.26
C PHE A 169 6.04 -11.58 15.21
N TYR A 170 5.58 -12.74 15.67
CA TYR A 170 4.48 -12.83 16.63
C TYR A 170 4.79 -12.14 17.95
N GLU A 171 5.97 -12.37 18.51
CA GLU A 171 6.41 -11.74 19.76
C GLU A 171 6.49 -10.21 19.61
N ASN A 172 7.17 -9.74 18.58
CA ASN A 172 7.38 -8.31 18.35
C ASN A 172 6.08 -7.58 17.99
N LEU A 173 5.14 -8.25 17.30
CA LEU A 173 3.84 -7.66 16.96
C LEU A 173 3.01 -7.31 18.21
N THR A 174 3.24 -7.99 19.35
CA THR A 174 2.59 -7.65 20.63
C THR A 174 2.98 -6.27 21.16
N THR A 175 4.09 -5.69 20.67
CA THR A 175 4.53 -4.35 21.05
C THR A 175 3.79 -3.25 20.27
N LEU A 176 3.11 -3.61 19.18
CA LEU A 176 2.31 -2.66 18.40
C LEU A 176 0.98 -2.40 19.15
N PRO A 177 0.59 -1.12 19.33
CA PRO A 177 -0.70 -0.80 19.95
C PRO A 177 -1.87 -1.49 19.23
N PRO A 178 -2.84 -2.07 19.98
CA PRO A 178 -3.93 -2.87 19.39
C PRO A 178 -4.77 -2.11 18.34
N HIS A 179 -4.96 -0.81 18.53
CA HIS A 179 -5.70 0.03 17.58
C HIS A 179 -4.94 0.22 16.24
N ILE A 180 -3.61 0.21 16.26
CA ILE A 180 -2.78 0.27 15.04
C ILE A 180 -2.78 -1.11 14.36
N LYS A 181 -2.71 -2.21 15.12
CA LYS A 181 -2.81 -3.56 14.57
C LYS A 181 -4.12 -3.79 13.81
N LYS A 182 -5.23 -3.20 14.25
CA LYS A 182 -6.55 -3.32 13.60
C LYS A 182 -6.60 -2.76 12.17
N VAL A 183 -5.74 -1.83 11.83
CA VAL A 183 -5.67 -1.22 10.48
C VAL A 183 -4.53 -1.79 9.65
N MET A 184 -3.91 -2.88 10.10
CA MET A 184 -2.77 -3.51 9.44
C MET A 184 -3.22 -4.55 8.42
N THR A 185 -2.47 -4.68 7.34
CA THR A 185 -2.52 -5.81 6.40
C THR A 185 -1.11 -6.34 6.16
N LEU A 186 -1.01 -7.61 5.79
CA LEU A 186 0.27 -8.24 5.41
C LEU A 186 0.27 -8.59 3.93
N GLU A 187 1.45 -8.58 3.34
CA GLU A 187 1.67 -8.89 1.93
C GLU A 187 2.73 -9.98 1.78
N ASN A 188 2.51 -10.92 0.85
CA ASN A 188 3.53 -11.88 0.42
C ASN A 188 4.65 -11.17 -0.34
N ASP A 189 5.86 -11.68 -0.26
CA ASP A 189 7.01 -11.06 -0.93
C ASP A 189 7.62 -11.95 -2.04
N ASP A 190 8.42 -11.33 -2.87
CA ASP A 190 9.03 -11.91 -4.07
C ASP A 190 10.22 -12.84 -3.78
N LYS A 191 10.56 -13.08 -2.50
CA LYS A 191 11.81 -13.77 -2.15
C LYS A 191 11.73 -14.62 -0.88
N THR A 192 11.15 -14.09 0.20
CA THR A 192 11.27 -14.67 1.55
C THR A 192 10.03 -15.44 1.96
N TYR A 193 8.87 -14.78 1.99
CA TYR A 193 7.62 -15.38 2.44
C TYR A 193 6.63 -15.53 1.28
N THR A 194 6.31 -16.78 0.95
CA THR A 194 5.31 -17.11 -0.07
C THR A 194 3.91 -16.65 0.35
N ALA A 195 2.97 -16.69 -0.58
CA ALA A 195 1.56 -16.39 -0.27
C ALA A 195 0.99 -17.37 0.79
N GLU A 196 1.35 -18.64 0.74
CA GLU A 196 0.94 -19.67 1.71
C GLU A 196 1.47 -19.39 3.12
N GLU A 197 2.77 -19.09 3.23
CA GLU A 197 3.40 -18.76 4.51
C GLU A 197 2.82 -17.46 5.10
N THR A 198 2.59 -16.47 4.25
CA THR A 198 1.96 -15.20 4.67
C THR A 198 0.52 -15.43 5.10
N LEU A 199 -0.24 -16.26 4.39
CA LEU A 199 -1.61 -16.63 4.75
C LEU A 199 -1.66 -17.28 6.15
N THR A 200 -0.72 -18.16 6.44
CA THR A 200 -0.62 -18.80 7.77
C THR A 200 -0.47 -17.77 8.88
N VAL A 201 0.39 -16.76 8.67
CA VAL A 201 0.57 -15.65 9.63
C VAL A 201 -0.71 -14.81 9.74
N CYS A 202 -1.32 -14.47 8.62
CA CYS A 202 -2.55 -13.68 8.55
C CYS A 202 -3.70 -14.35 9.29
N MET A 203 -3.93 -15.64 9.07
CA MET A 203 -4.97 -16.41 9.74
C MET A 203 -4.76 -16.46 11.26
N LYS A 204 -3.50 -16.67 11.70
CA LYS A 204 -3.17 -16.72 13.13
C LYS A 204 -3.39 -15.38 13.85
N GLU A 205 -3.04 -14.28 13.20
CA GLU A 205 -3.08 -12.93 13.79
C GLU A 205 -4.41 -12.18 13.53
N GLY A 206 -5.29 -12.74 12.69
CA GLY A 206 -6.55 -12.10 12.29
C GLY A 206 -6.32 -10.86 11.43
N ILE A 207 -5.30 -10.87 10.58
CA ILE A 207 -4.87 -9.74 9.73
C ILE A 207 -5.17 -10.08 8.27
N PRO A 208 -5.79 -9.17 7.47
CA PRO A 208 -6.04 -9.42 6.06
C PRO A 208 -4.74 -9.55 5.26
N LEU A 209 -4.73 -10.48 4.28
CA LEU A 209 -3.63 -10.63 3.34
C LEU A 209 -3.89 -9.81 2.08
N VAL A 210 -3.03 -8.85 1.77
CA VAL A 210 -2.91 -8.22 0.46
C VAL A 210 -2.08 -9.14 -0.42
N PHE A 211 -2.72 -9.84 -1.33
CA PHE A 211 -2.02 -10.76 -2.23
C PHE A 211 -1.37 -9.97 -3.36
N ASP A 212 -0.04 -10.08 -3.50
CA ASP A 212 0.67 -9.61 -4.68
C ASP A 212 0.90 -10.78 -5.65
N TYR A 213 0.28 -10.66 -6.83
CA TYR A 213 0.35 -11.70 -7.86
C TYR A 213 1.74 -11.81 -8.48
N HIS A 214 2.42 -10.69 -8.73
CA HIS A 214 3.76 -10.71 -9.30
C HIS A 214 4.79 -11.30 -8.31
N HIS A 215 4.69 -10.93 -7.02
CA HIS A 215 5.51 -11.55 -5.98
C HIS A 215 5.27 -13.05 -5.88
N HIS A 216 4.00 -13.49 -5.96
CA HIS A 216 3.68 -14.92 -5.98
C HIS A 216 4.31 -15.64 -7.17
N MET A 217 4.27 -15.05 -8.37
CA MET A 217 4.91 -15.64 -9.56
C MET A 217 6.45 -15.66 -9.46
N ALA A 218 7.06 -14.80 -8.66
CA ALA A 218 8.49 -14.78 -8.38
C ALA A 218 8.89 -15.72 -7.24
N ASN A 219 7.96 -16.06 -6.33
CA ASN A 219 8.16 -16.86 -5.13
C ASN A 219 6.94 -17.77 -4.91
N LEU A 220 6.84 -18.82 -5.70
CA LEU A 220 5.69 -19.72 -5.72
C LEU A 220 5.49 -20.44 -4.39
N SER A 221 4.24 -20.60 -3.99
CA SER A 221 3.82 -21.49 -2.91
C SER A 221 3.84 -22.96 -3.36
N GLU A 222 3.91 -23.89 -2.42
CA GLU A 222 3.75 -25.33 -2.71
C GLU A 222 2.28 -25.66 -3.01
N VAL A 223 1.36 -25.04 -2.28
CA VAL A 223 -0.09 -25.18 -2.50
C VAL A 223 -0.51 -24.36 -3.74
N PRO A 224 -1.30 -24.95 -4.66
CA PRO A 224 -1.81 -24.25 -5.84
C PRO A 224 -2.62 -23.00 -5.48
N LEU A 225 -2.54 -21.96 -6.32
CA LEU A 225 -3.20 -20.67 -6.08
C LEU A 225 -4.73 -20.80 -6.01
N GLU A 226 -5.32 -21.73 -6.76
CA GLU A 226 -6.75 -22.04 -6.75
C GLU A 226 -7.25 -22.46 -5.36
N VAL A 227 -6.38 -23.09 -4.57
CA VAL A 227 -6.68 -23.55 -3.20
C VAL A 227 -6.43 -22.42 -2.19
N LEU A 228 -5.40 -21.60 -2.41
CA LEU A 228 -5.02 -20.51 -1.51
C LEU A 228 -5.96 -19.32 -1.63
N LEU A 229 -6.39 -18.98 -2.84
CA LEU A 229 -7.08 -17.72 -3.13
C LEU A 229 -8.41 -17.55 -2.37
N PRO A 230 -9.29 -18.58 -2.24
CA PRO A 230 -10.47 -18.49 -1.39
C PRO A 230 -10.15 -18.17 0.07
N GLN A 231 -9.09 -18.76 0.61
CA GLN A 231 -8.66 -18.56 1.99
C GLN A 231 -8.05 -17.18 2.18
N ILE A 232 -7.28 -16.69 1.20
CA ILE A 232 -6.74 -15.32 1.19
C ILE A 232 -7.90 -14.32 1.24
N PHE A 233 -8.93 -14.50 0.42
CA PHE A 233 -10.10 -13.61 0.40
C PHE A 233 -10.91 -13.67 1.69
N GLU A 234 -10.95 -14.81 2.37
CA GLU A 234 -11.63 -14.95 3.66
C GLU A 234 -10.96 -14.13 4.76
N THR A 235 -9.63 -13.89 4.69
CA THR A 235 -8.96 -13.02 5.67
C THR A 235 -9.54 -11.59 5.69
N TRP A 236 -10.18 -11.13 4.61
CA TRP A 236 -10.79 -9.81 4.49
C TRP A 236 -12.14 -9.68 5.19
N SER A 237 -12.76 -10.79 5.59
CA SER A 237 -14.00 -10.77 6.38
C SER A 237 -13.83 -10.08 7.73
N THR A 238 -12.61 -10.07 8.27
CA THR A 238 -12.26 -9.42 9.54
C THR A 238 -12.41 -7.89 9.52
N VAL A 239 -12.35 -7.28 8.35
CA VAL A 239 -12.42 -5.81 8.15
C VAL A 239 -13.60 -5.37 7.28
N GLU A 240 -14.48 -6.31 6.90
CA GLU A 240 -15.67 -6.06 6.07
C GLU A 240 -15.38 -5.25 4.80
N ALA A 241 -14.24 -5.52 4.16
CA ALA A 241 -13.78 -4.79 2.98
C ALA A 241 -13.58 -5.72 1.78
N VAL A 242 -13.76 -5.17 0.58
CA VAL A 242 -13.41 -5.87 -0.67
C VAL A 242 -11.93 -6.26 -0.64
N PRO A 243 -11.57 -7.51 -0.97
CA PRO A 243 -10.17 -7.91 -1.06
C PRO A 243 -9.36 -6.98 -1.97
N LYS A 244 -8.17 -6.60 -1.51
CA LYS A 244 -7.23 -5.81 -2.31
C LYS A 244 -6.02 -6.66 -2.65
N VAL A 245 -5.61 -6.60 -3.91
CA VAL A 245 -4.41 -7.27 -4.42
C VAL A 245 -3.48 -6.26 -5.07
N HIS A 246 -2.20 -6.54 -5.05
CA HIS A 246 -1.22 -5.80 -5.81
C HIS A 246 -0.98 -6.48 -7.15
N ILE A 247 -0.90 -5.67 -8.20
CA ILE A 247 -0.74 -6.12 -9.58
C ILE A 247 0.39 -5.34 -10.24
N SER A 248 1.35 -6.08 -10.76
CA SER A 248 2.40 -5.60 -11.64
C SER A 248 2.81 -6.72 -12.60
N SER A 249 3.74 -6.45 -13.50
CA SER A 249 4.36 -7.44 -14.36
C SER A 249 5.87 -7.36 -14.26
N PRO A 250 6.59 -8.46 -14.53
CA PRO A 250 8.04 -8.45 -14.56
C PRO A 250 8.56 -7.51 -15.66
N LYS A 251 9.65 -6.81 -15.38
CA LYS A 251 10.29 -5.93 -16.36
C LYS A 251 10.78 -6.70 -17.60
N ASN A 252 11.34 -7.88 -17.37
CA ASN A 252 11.74 -8.88 -18.36
C ASN A 252 12.15 -10.18 -17.66
N GLU A 253 12.47 -11.22 -18.41
CA GLU A 253 12.86 -12.53 -17.87
C GLU A 253 14.08 -12.49 -16.93
N LYS A 254 15.06 -11.62 -17.20
CA LYS A 254 16.29 -11.50 -16.40
C LYS A 254 16.09 -10.72 -15.12
N GLU A 255 15.20 -9.74 -15.15
CA GLU A 255 14.84 -8.87 -14.03
C GLU A 255 13.39 -9.16 -13.61
N PHE A 256 13.07 -10.45 -13.40
CA PHE A 256 11.69 -10.92 -13.16
C PHE A 256 11.04 -10.26 -11.96
N ARG A 257 11.77 -10.00 -10.87
CA ARG A 257 11.25 -9.32 -9.66
C ARG A 257 11.11 -7.81 -9.80
N SER A 258 11.70 -7.20 -10.83
CA SER A 258 11.58 -5.76 -11.07
C SER A 258 10.29 -5.47 -11.82
N HIS A 259 9.54 -4.46 -11.37
CA HIS A 259 8.30 -4.05 -12.02
C HIS A 259 8.56 -3.42 -13.39
N ALA A 260 7.74 -3.79 -14.37
CA ALA A 260 7.66 -3.13 -15.67
C ALA A 260 7.05 -1.72 -15.55
N ASP A 261 7.14 -0.94 -16.64
CA ASP A 261 6.49 0.37 -16.70
C ASP A 261 4.97 0.23 -16.76
N PHE A 262 4.45 -0.77 -17.46
CA PHE A 262 3.03 -1.08 -17.60
C PHE A 262 2.76 -2.54 -17.21
N VAL A 263 1.51 -2.84 -16.86
CA VAL A 263 1.08 -4.21 -16.60
C VAL A 263 0.80 -4.90 -17.92
N ASP A 264 1.35 -6.09 -18.10
CA ASP A 264 1.04 -6.97 -19.23
C ASP A 264 -0.28 -7.71 -18.97
N PRO A 265 -1.33 -7.49 -19.78
CA PRO A 265 -2.60 -8.21 -19.64
C PRO A 265 -2.45 -9.73 -19.75
N GLU A 266 -1.56 -10.23 -20.61
CA GLU A 266 -1.36 -11.68 -20.77
C GLU A 266 -0.77 -12.30 -19.51
N PHE A 267 0.17 -11.62 -18.85
CA PHE A 267 0.77 -12.08 -17.60
C PHE A 267 -0.25 -12.25 -16.47
N ILE A 268 -1.23 -11.33 -16.37
CA ILE A 268 -2.22 -11.38 -15.28
C ILE A 268 -3.47 -12.20 -15.63
N MET A 269 -3.69 -12.56 -16.89
CA MET A 269 -4.91 -13.25 -17.32
C MET A 269 -5.16 -14.58 -16.60
N PRO A 270 -4.17 -15.42 -16.29
CA PRO A 270 -4.37 -16.63 -15.49
C PRO A 270 -5.01 -16.30 -14.13
N PHE A 271 -4.52 -15.28 -13.43
CA PHE A 271 -5.08 -14.82 -12.17
C PHE A 271 -6.52 -14.28 -12.32
N VAL A 272 -6.76 -13.47 -13.34
CA VAL A 272 -8.10 -12.93 -13.62
C VAL A 272 -9.12 -14.06 -13.90
N ASN A 273 -8.71 -15.15 -14.54
CA ASN A 273 -9.58 -16.29 -14.77
C ASN A 273 -9.96 -17.00 -13.45
N LEU A 274 -9.03 -17.14 -12.50
CA LEU A 274 -9.34 -17.66 -11.16
C LEU A 274 -10.35 -16.77 -10.41
N LEU A 275 -10.24 -15.44 -10.56
CA LEU A 275 -11.18 -14.52 -9.92
C LEU A 275 -12.61 -14.70 -10.43
N ARG A 276 -12.82 -15.05 -11.71
CA ARG A 276 -14.15 -15.36 -12.27
C ARG A 276 -14.81 -16.51 -11.53
N GLU A 277 -14.05 -17.55 -11.17
CA GLU A 277 -14.56 -18.71 -10.43
C GLU A 277 -14.97 -18.34 -9.01
N LEU A 278 -14.24 -17.42 -8.36
CA LEU A 278 -14.55 -16.97 -7.00
C LEU A 278 -15.78 -16.08 -6.91
N ASN A 279 -16.17 -15.41 -7.99
CA ASN A 279 -17.33 -14.51 -8.10
C ASN A 279 -17.41 -13.48 -6.94
N ARG A 280 -16.29 -12.85 -6.62
CA ARG A 280 -16.16 -11.79 -5.58
C ARG A 280 -15.53 -10.55 -6.18
N ASP A 281 -16.06 -9.37 -5.82
CA ASP A 281 -15.46 -8.07 -6.16
C ASP A 281 -14.04 -7.96 -5.60
N ILE A 282 -13.18 -7.20 -6.31
CA ILE A 282 -11.77 -7.09 -5.98
C ILE A 282 -11.19 -5.72 -6.34
N ASP A 283 -10.20 -5.27 -5.60
CA ASP A 283 -9.45 -4.05 -5.85
C ASP A 283 -8.02 -4.35 -6.33
N PHE A 284 -7.67 -3.85 -7.50
CA PHE A 284 -6.34 -3.95 -8.09
C PHE A 284 -5.52 -2.68 -7.82
N MET A 285 -4.56 -2.76 -6.91
CA MET A 285 -3.56 -1.72 -6.72
C MET A 285 -2.39 -1.95 -7.67
N ILE A 286 -2.23 -1.05 -8.64
CA ILE A 286 -1.21 -1.18 -9.68
C ILE A 286 0.13 -0.65 -9.19
N GLU A 287 1.15 -1.53 -9.18
CA GLU A 287 2.52 -1.21 -8.77
C GLU A 287 3.50 -1.08 -9.93
N ALA A 288 3.02 -0.89 -11.14
CA ALA A 288 3.85 -0.60 -12.30
C ALA A 288 4.47 0.81 -12.22
N LYS A 289 5.61 1.02 -12.86
CA LYS A 289 6.38 2.28 -12.76
C LYS A 289 5.65 3.48 -13.35
N ALA A 290 4.81 3.28 -14.39
CA ALA A 290 3.98 4.32 -15.00
C ALA A 290 2.70 4.66 -14.20
N LYS A 291 2.50 4.06 -13.01
CA LYS A 291 1.53 4.44 -11.96
C LYS A 291 0.09 4.64 -12.49
N ASP A 292 -0.42 5.88 -12.44
CA ASP A 292 -1.74 6.26 -12.94
C ASP A 292 -1.93 5.90 -14.43
N GLN A 293 -0.91 6.14 -15.26
CA GLN A 293 -0.94 5.78 -16.68
C GLN A 293 -1.01 4.27 -16.87
N ALA A 294 -0.30 3.49 -16.04
CA ALA A 294 -0.38 2.04 -16.08
C ALA A 294 -1.75 1.51 -15.65
N ALA A 295 -2.34 2.10 -14.61
CA ALA A 295 -3.67 1.72 -14.14
C ALA A 295 -4.74 2.00 -15.21
N LEU A 296 -4.77 3.20 -15.77
CA LEU A 296 -5.74 3.59 -16.80
C LEU A 296 -5.55 2.81 -18.10
N LYS A 297 -4.29 2.57 -18.50
CA LYS A 297 -3.98 1.75 -19.68
C LYS A 297 -4.46 0.31 -19.49
N LEU A 298 -4.24 -0.29 -18.32
CA LEU A 298 -4.70 -1.65 -18.06
C LEU A 298 -6.23 -1.75 -18.13
N VAL A 299 -6.96 -0.77 -17.60
CA VAL A 299 -8.43 -0.70 -17.75
C VAL A 299 -8.83 -0.64 -19.22
N GLU A 300 -8.16 0.20 -20.01
CA GLU A 300 -8.42 0.29 -21.45
C GLU A 300 -8.14 -1.02 -22.18
N ASP A 301 -6.98 -1.64 -21.93
CA ASP A 301 -6.56 -2.87 -22.61
C ASP A 301 -7.50 -4.04 -22.28
N LEU A 302 -7.81 -4.24 -21.00
CA LEU A 302 -8.74 -5.28 -20.57
C LEU A 302 -10.15 -5.05 -21.10
N SER A 303 -10.62 -3.80 -21.20
CA SER A 303 -11.96 -3.48 -21.70
C SER A 303 -12.21 -3.90 -23.17
N LYS A 304 -11.13 -4.12 -23.93
CA LYS A 304 -11.17 -4.61 -25.31
C LYS A 304 -11.34 -6.12 -25.41
N LEU A 305 -11.14 -6.84 -24.29
CA LEU A 305 -11.23 -8.30 -24.25
C LEU A 305 -12.66 -8.76 -24.06
N ARG A 306 -12.98 -9.91 -24.65
CA ARG A 306 -14.31 -10.51 -24.50
C ARG A 306 -14.62 -10.85 -23.04
N GLY A 307 -15.78 -10.44 -22.55
CA GLY A 307 -16.24 -10.69 -21.18
C GLY A 307 -15.91 -9.57 -20.21
N PHE A 308 -15.18 -8.53 -20.63
CA PHE A 308 -14.94 -7.33 -19.84
C PHE A 308 -15.82 -6.17 -20.31
N LYS A 309 -16.35 -5.41 -19.37
CA LYS A 309 -17.13 -4.21 -19.62
C LYS A 309 -16.61 -3.07 -18.74
N ARG A 310 -16.20 -1.97 -19.36
CA ARG A 310 -15.84 -0.76 -18.62
C ARG A 310 -17.09 -0.13 -18.01
N ILE A 311 -17.05 0.16 -16.70
CA ILE A 311 -18.17 0.75 -15.95
C ILE A 311 -17.84 2.15 -15.42
N SER A 312 -16.55 2.51 -15.31
CA SER A 312 -16.09 3.86 -15.00
C SER A 312 -14.72 4.12 -15.59
N GLY A 313 -14.13 5.29 -15.31
CA GLY A 313 -12.76 5.62 -15.71
C GLY A 313 -11.72 4.58 -15.26
N ALA A 314 -11.90 4.03 -14.07
CA ALA A 314 -10.97 3.08 -13.47
C ALA A 314 -11.66 1.83 -12.86
N SER A 315 -12.76 1.37 -13.47
CA SER A 315 -13.43 0.14 -13.03
C SER A 315 -13.95 -0.69 -14.19
N LEU A 316 -13.86 -2.00 -14.05
CA LEU A 316 -14.37 -2.99 -14.99
C LEU A 316 -15.36 -3.93 -14.29
N GLU A 317 -16.28 -4.45 -15.05
CA GLU A 317 -17.13 -5.59 -14.72
C GLU A 317 -16.70 -6.78 -15.60
N ILE A 318 -16.55 -7.96 -14.99
CA ILE A 318 -16.23 -9.20 -15.71
C ILE A 318 -17.36 -10.22 -15.55
N LYS A 319 -17.67 -10.89 -16.67
CA LYS A 319 -18.61 -12.01 -16.74
C LYS A 319 -17.88 -13.34 -16.63
#